data_e09d812febc38831c0a0042f26e32ca0
#
_entry.id   e09d812febc38831c0a0042f26e32ca0
#
_cell.length_a   1.000
_cell.length_b   1.000
_cell.length_c   1.000
_cell.angle_alpha   90.00
_cell.angle_beta   90.00
_cell.angle_gamma   90.00
#
_symmetry.space_group_name_H-M   'P 1'
#
loop_
_entity.id
_entity.type
_entity.pdbx_description
1 polymer ?
#
loop_
_entity_poly.entity_id
_entity_poly.type
_entity_poly.pdbx_seq_one_letter_code
_entity_poly.pdbx_strand_id
1 'polypeptide(L)'
;MYLIGTKSNMIPIIFEIFPKSSKKDEYLRLAAEMRSLVDQIEGFISVERFQSITNPNKLLSISFFENEAAVDEWRNLSAHRKMQSKGRKELFEDYDIKVVQVLRNYSMLDRKEAPTDSLLAGV
;
A
#
# COMPACT_ATOMS: atom_id res chain seq x y z
N MET A 1 12.95 -5.27 -15.77
CA MET A 1 11.88 -4.78 -16.63
C MET A 1 10.56 -5.43 -16.26
N TYR A 2 9.55 -4.66 -16.32
CA TYR A 2 8.23 -5.07 -15.91
C TYR A 2 7.47 -5.71 -17.06
N LEU A 3 7.20 -6.98 -16.97
CA LEU A 3 6.46 -7.68 -18.00
C LEU A 3 4.98 -7.30 -17.94
N ILE A 4 4.33 -7.24 -19.11
CA ILE A 4 2.92 -6.85 -19.20
C ILE A 4 2.05 -7.69 -18.29
N GLY A 5 2.26 -9.01 -18.26
CA GLY A 5 1.48 -9.92 -17.43
C GLY A 5 1.71 -9.76 -15.95
N THR A 6 2.85 -9.16 -15.52
CA THR A 6 3.16 -9.07 -14.09
C THR A 6 2.35 -8.00 -13.36
N LYS A 7 1.75 -7.03 -14.08
CA LYS A 7 0.88 -6.04 -13.45
C LYS A 7 -0.32 -6.69 -12.78
N SER A 8 -0.88 -7.74 -13.39
CA SER A 8 -2.01 -8.48 -12.82
C SER A 8 -1.59 -9.36 -11.65
N ASN A 9 -0.27 -9.61 -11.48
CA ASN A 9 0.25 -10.47 -10.42
C ASN A 9 0.79 -9.69 -9.24
N MET A 10 0.84 -8.36 -9.32
CA MET A 10 1.31 -7.58 -8.21
C MET A 10 0.34 -7.65 -7.04
N ILE A 11 0.88 -7.51 -5.84
CA ILE A 11 0.14 -7.61 -4.60
C ILE A 11 0.03 -6.22 -3.99
N PRO A 12 -1.14 -5.59 -4.05
CA PRO A 12 -1.38 -4.35 -3.31
C PRO A 12 -1.66 -4.65 -1.85
N ILE A 13 -1.17 -3.78 -0.98
CA ILE A 13 -1.51 -3.81 0.44
C ILE A 13 -2.23 -2.51 0.76
N ILE A 14 -3.46 -2.62 1.24
CA ILE A 14 -4.29 -1.49 1.64
C ILE A 14 -4.24 -1.40 3.16
N PHE A 15 -3.67 -0.33 3.67
CA PHE A 15 -3.49 -0.13 5.10
C PHE A 15 -4.28 1.12 5.51
N GLU A 16 -5.40 0.91 6.19
CA GLU A 16 -6.21 1.99 6.74
C GLU A 16 -5.80 2.23 8.18
N ILE A 17 -5.52 3.48 8.54
CA ILE A 17 -4.92 3.83 9.81
C ILE A 17 -5.75 4.93 10.48
N PHE A 18 -6.04 4.73 11.75
CA PHE A 18 -6.70 5.74 12.59
C PHE A 18 -5.72 6.11 13.70
N PRO A 19 -4.86 7.12 13.49
CA PRO A 19 -3.89 7.51 14.51
C PRO A 19 -4.60 8.11 15.72
N LYS A 20 -4.02 7.93 16.89
CA LYS A 20 -4.45 8.70 18.06
C LYS A 20 -4.25 10.18 17.77
N SER A 21 -5.11 11.04 18.34
CA SER A 21 -5.16 12.45 17.97
C SER A 21 -3.83 13.21 18.09
N SER A 22 -2.97 12.82 19.02
CA SER A 22 -1.67 13.46 19.22
C SER A 22 -0.52 12.73 18.55
N LYS A 23 -0.79 11.67 17.80
CA LYS A 23 0.25 10.75 17.31
C LYS A 23 0.40 10.71 15.79
N LYS A 24 -0.38 11.49 15.06
CA LYS A 24 -0.34 11.49 13.60
C LYS A 24 1.05 11.86 13.05
N ASP A 25 1.62 12.94 13.58
CA ASP A 25 2.92 13.40 13.10
C ASP A 25 4.03 12.40 13.44
N GLU A 26 3.98 11.81 14.61
CA GLU A 26 4.95 10.77 14.98
C GLU A 26 4.84 9.56 14.06
N TYR A 27 3.62 9.12 13.77
CA TYR A 27 3.41 8.03 12.82
C TYR A 27 4.03 8.34 11.45
N LEU A 28 3.75 9.53 10.91
CA LEU A 28 4.25 9.93 9.60
C LEU A 28 5.77 9.99 9.57
N ARG A 29 6.40 10.47 10.64
CA ARG A 29 7.86 10.49 10.75
C ARG A 29 8.44 9.08 10.76
N LEU A 30 7.86 8.18 11.55
CA LEU A 30 8.33 6.80 11.64
C LEU A 30 8.11 6.06 10.32
N ALA A 31 6.98 6.32 9.66
CA ALA A 31 6.71 5.73 8.35
C ALA A 31 7.73 6.19 7.31
N ALA A 32 8.15 7.45 7.36
CA ALA A 32 9.20 7.96 6.48
C ALA A 32 10.54 7.25 6.74
N GLU A 33 10.84 6.95 7.99
CA GLU A 33 12.05 6.19 8.34
C GLU A 33 12.03 4.77 7.77
N MET A 34 10.84 4.16 7.71
CA MET A 34 10.69 2.80 7.16
C MET A 34 10.91 2.77 5.64
N ARG A 35 10.80 3.91 4.96
CA ARG A 35 10.91 3.98 3.50
C ARG A 35 12.24 3.45 2.99
N SER A 36 13.34 3.81 3.64
CA SER A 36 14.66 3.35 3.23
C SER A 36 14.81 1.84 3.35
N LEU A 37 14.10 1.22 4.27
CA LEU A 37 14.14 -0.23 4.48
C LEU A 37 13.31 -0.96 3.44
N VAL A 38 12.09 -0.49 3.16
CA VAL A 38 11.23 -1.15 2.18
C VAL A 38 11.79 -1.02 0.77
N ASP A 39 12.49 0.07 0.47
CA ASP A 39 13.13 0.28 -0.82
C ASP A 39 14.19 -0.80 -1.13
N GLN A 40 14.71 -1.46 -0.11
CA GLN A 40 15.73 -2.51 -0.28
C GLN A 40 15.11 -3.89 -0.50
N ILE A 41 13.82 -4.04 -0.35
CA ILE A 41 13.15 -5.32 -0.56
C ILE A 41 13.04 -5.59 -2.06
N GLU A 42 13.57 -6.73 -2.50
CA GLU A 42 13.41 -7.14 -3.89
C GLU A 42 11.94 -7.41 -4.17
N GLY A 43 11.41 -6.78 -5.22
CA GLY A 43 10.01 -6.89 -5.55
C GLY A 43 9.12 -5.82 -4.95
N PHE A 44 9.67 -4.91 -4.17
CA PHE A 44 8.92 -3.72 -3.74
C PHE A 44 8.75 -2.79 -4.94
N ILE A 45 7.52 -2.32 -5.17
CA ILE A 45 7.22 -1.43 -6.30
C ILE A 45 7.05 0.01 -5.83
N SER A 46 6.13 0.25 -4.90
CA SER A 46 5.83 1.62 -4.47
C SER A 46 5.02 1.65 -3.18
N VAL A 47 5.05 2.78 -2.52
CA VAL A 47 4.14 3.08 -1.41
C VAL A 47 3.76 4.55 -1.47
N GLU A 48 2.50 4.83 -1.21
CA GLU A 48 2.01 6.20 -1.16
C GLU A 48 0.95 6.32 -0.07
N ARG A 49 0.94 7.45 0.62
CA ARG A 49 -0.01 7.71 1.70
C ARG A 49 -0.98 8.80 1.30
N PHE A 50 -2.21 8.66 1.79
CA PHE A 50 -3.32 9.54 1.44
C PHE A 50 -4.04 9.95 2.70
N GLN A 51 -4.55 11.17 2.71
CA GLN A 51 -5.43 11.67 3.76
C GLN A 51 -6.87 11.54 3.27
N SER A 52 -7.73 10.95 4.10
CA SER A 52 -9.17 10.91 3.77
C SER A 52 -9.73 12.32 3.68
N ILE A 53 -10.51 12.59 2.64
CA ILE A 53 -11.17 13.88 2.46
C ILE A 53 -12.33 14.04 3.44
N THR A 54 -13.04 12.95 3.72
CA THR A 54 -14.24 12.99 4.55
C THR A 54 -13.98 12.69 6.01
N ASN A 55 -12.85 12.06 6.34
CA ASN A 55 -12.52 11.75 7.73
C ASN A 55 -11.08 12.22 8.04
N PRO A 56 -10.94 13.35 8.75
CA PRO A 56 -9.61 13.91 9.05
C PRO A 56 -8.76 13.02 9.94
N ASN A 57 -9.37 12.03 10.61
CA ASN A 57 -8.65 11.12 11.49
C ASN A 57 -8.24 9.82 10.77
N LYS A 58 -8.45 9.71 9.46
CA LYS A 58 -8.16 8.49 8.72
C LYS A 58 -7.11 8.74 7.66
N LEU A 59 -6.07 7.91 7.69
CA LEU A 59 -5.03 7.87 6.68
C LEU A 59 -5.11 6.55 5.93
N LEU A 60 -4.65 6.55 4.69
CA LEU A 60 -4.55 5.36 3.87
C LEU A 60 -3.13 5.24 3.37
N SER A 61 -2.57 4.04 3.45
CA SER A 61 -1.32 3.70 2.79
C SER A 61 -1.61 2.61 1.78
N ILE A 62 -1.16 2.80 0.54
CA ILE A 62 -1.24 1.77 -0.48
C ILE A 62 0.18 1.45 -0.91
N SER A 63 0.57 0.19 -0.78
CA SER A 63 1.86 -0.28 -1.26
C SER A 63 1.64 -1.38 -2.28
N PHE A 64 2.59 -1.52 -3.20
CA PHE A 64 2.55 -2.53 -4.25
C PHE A 64 3.83 -3.34 -4.20
N PHE A 65 3.69 -4.66 -4.28
CA PHE A 65 4.80 -5.60 -4.34
C PHE A 65 4.61 -6.52 -5.55
N GLU A 66 5.69 -6.98 -6.13
CA GLU A 66 5.62 -7.84 -7.32
C GLU A 66 4.99 -9.20 -7.03
N ASN A 67 5.18 -9.72 -5.81
CA ASN A 67 4.72 -11.06 -5.44
C ASN A 67 4.62 -11.21 -3.94
N GLU A 68 4.07 -12.34 -3.51
CA GLU A 68 3.90 -12.62 -2.08
C GLU A 68 5.23 -12.83 -1.35
N ALA A 69 6.26 -13.30 -2.05
CA ALA A 69 7.58 -13.47 -1.41
C ALA A 69 8.14 -12.13 -0.94
N ALA A 70 7.97 -11.07 -1.75
CA ALA A 70 8.37 -9.72 -1.35
C ALA A 70 7.55 -9.20 -0.17
N VAL A 71 6.26 -9.47 -0.17
CA VAL A 71 5.40 -9.10 0.96
C VAL A 71 5.86 -9.82 2.23
N ASP A 72 6.14 -11.10 2.13
CA ASP A 72 6.59 -11.89 3.28
C ASP A 72 7.94 -11.41 3.82
N GLU A 73 8.86 -11.05 2.94
CA GLU A 73 10.14 -10.51 3.37
C GLU A 73 9.94 -9.21 4.15
N TRP A 74 9.10 -8.31 3.65
CA TRP A 74 8.83 -7.03 4.31
C TRP A 74 8.13 -7.22 5.65
N ARG A 75 7.07 -8.02 5.68
CA ARG A 75 6.29 -8.21 6.92
C ARG A 75 7.09 -8.92 8.01
N ASN A 76 8.10 -9.70 7.64
CA ASN A 76 8.95 -10.42 8.60
C ASN A 76 10.22 -9.66 8.95
N LEU A 77 10.47 -8.51 8.34
CA LEU A 77 11.63 -7.70 8.67
C LEU A 77 11.52 -7.20 10.11
N SER A 78 12.57 -7.39 10.89
CA SER A 78 12.57 -7.08 12.32
C SER A 78 12.18 -5.62 12.61
N ALA A 79 12.73 -4.67 11.85
CA ALA A 79 12.43 -3.25 12.04
C ALA A 79 10.95 -2.95 11.75
N HIS A 80 10.38 -3.57 10.72
CA HIS A 80 8.97 -3.40 10.38
C HIS A 80 8.06 -3.98 11.47
N ARG A 81 8.43 -5.13 12.00
CA ARG A 81 7.67 -5.75 13.09
C ARG A 81 7.69 -4.91 14.35
N LYS A 82 8.82 -4.28 14.66
CA LYS A 82 8.93 -3.35 15.79
C LYS A 82 8.03 -2.14 15.58
N MET A 83 8.02 -1.60 14.37
CA MET A 83 7.17 -0.47 14.02
C MET A 83 5.69 -0.81 14.14
N GLN A 84 5.29 -2.00 13.66
CA GLN A 84 3.91 -2.46 13.80
C GLN A 84 3.50 -2.60 15.26
N SER A 85 4.37 -3.15 16.09
CA SER A 85 4.12 -3.29 17.52
C SER A 85 3.94 -1.93 18.20
N LYS A 86 4.80 -0.97 17.87
CA LYS A 86 4.70 0.39 18.40
C LYS A 86 3.41 1.07 17.93
N GLY A 87 3.04 0.90 16.67
CA GLY A 87 1.79 1.45 16.14
C GLY A 87 0.59 0.93 16.91
N ARG A 88 0.51 -0.38 17.08
CA ARG A 88 -0.59 -1.02 17.78
C ARG A 88 -0.70 -0.59 19.23
N LYS A 89 0.43 -0.46 19.92
CA LYS A 89 0.44 -0.15 21.36
C LYS A 89 0.34 1.33 21.67
N GLU A 90 0.91 2.18 20.83
CA GLU A 90 1.12 3.59 21.18
C GLU A 90 0.52 4.59 20.21
N LEU A 91 0.48 4.28 18.89
CA LEU A 91 0.20 5.28 17.88
C LEU A 91 -1.24 5.25 17.37
N PHE A 92 -1.86 4.07 17.30
CA PHE A 92 -3.13 3.89 16.61
C PHE A 92 -4.29 3.64 17.56
N GLU A 93 -5.44 4.24 17.26
CA GLU A 93 -6.69 3.81 17.85
C GLU A 93 -7.21 2.57 17.16
N ASP A 94 -7.01 2.48 15.84
CA ASP A 94 -7.43 1.33 15.05
C ASP A 94 -6.64 1.28 13.76
N TYR A 95 -6.60 0.12 13.14
CA TYR A 95 -6.07 -0.06 11.81
C TYR A 95 -6.66 -1.31 11.17
N ASP A 96 -6.60 -1.33 9.84
CA ASP A 96 -7.05 -2.48 9.07
C ASP A 96 -6.09 -2.68 7.91
N ILE A 97 -5.66 -3.91 7.70
CA ILE A 97 -4.74 -4.27 6.62
C ILE A 97 -5.41 -5.29 5.72
N LYS A 98 -5.42 -4.99 4.42
CA LYS A 98 -5.87 -5.93 3.40
C LYS A 98 -4.72 -6.19 2.44
N VAL A 99 -4.37 -7.46 2.28
CA VAL A 99 -3.46 -7.92 1.24
C VAL A 99 -4.35 -8.44 0.13
N VAL A 100 -4.27 -7.84 -1.04
CA VAL A 100 -5.26 -8.08 -2.09
C VAL A 100 -4.62 -8.55 -3.38
N GLN A 101 -5.44 -9.01 -4.29
CA GLN A 101 -5.02 -9.46 -5.60
C GLN A 101 -5.67 -8.55 -6.65
N VAL A 102 -4.90 -8.16 -7.66
CA VAL A 102 -5.44 -7.39 -8.76
C VAL A 102 -6.08 -8.33 -9.77
N LEU A 103 -7.38 -8.22 -9.96
CA LEU A 103 -8.09 -9.05 -10.93
C LEU A 103 -7.96 -8.48 -12.34
N ARG A 104 -8.01 -7.18 -12.48
CA ARG A 104 -7.84 -6.47 -13.75
C ARG A 104 -7.14 -5.14 -13.48
N ASN A 105 -6.38 -4.67 -14.43
CA ASN A 105 -5.68 -3.41 -14.33
C ASN A 105 -5.74 -2.73 -15.69
N TYR A 106 -6.37 -1.57 -15.75
CA TYR A 106 -6.41 -0.76 -16.96
C TYR A 106 -6.43 0.71 -16.56
N SER A 107 -6.07 1.53 -17.52
CA SER A 107 -5.94 2.97 -17.32
C SER A 107 -6.47 3.69 -18.54
N MET A 108 -6.37 5.00 -18.54
CA MET A 108 -6.82 5.81 -19.66
C MET A 108 -6.13 5.43 -20.98
N LEU A 109 -4.87 5.07 -20.94
CA LEU A 109 -4.07 4.75 -22.13
C LEU A 109 -3.83 3.25 -22.31
N ASP A 110 -3.79 2.49 -21.25
CA ASP A 110 -3.63 1.03 -21.29
C ASP A 110 -5.00 0.40 -21.08
N ARG A 111 -5.65 0.02 -22.18
CA ARG A 111 -7.04 -0.40 -22.18
C ARG A 111 -7.25 -1.88 -22.43
N LYS A 112 -6.20 -2.69 -22.36
CA LYS A 112 -6.28 -4.12 -22.71
C LYS A 112 -7.28 -4.90 -21.86
N GLU A 113 -7.39 -4.59 -20.60
CA GLU A 113 -8.28 -5.27 -19.66
C GLU A 113 -9.58 -4.51 -19.40
N ALA A 114 -9.78 -3.37 -20.08
CA ALA A 114 -10.98 -2.56 -19.93
C ALA A 114 -12.19 -3.23 -20.59
N PRO A 115 -13.39 -2.95 -20.08
CA PRO A 115 -14.60 -3.43 -20.77
C PRO A 115 -14.70 -2.88 -22.19
N THR A 116 -15.24 -3.68 -23.10
CA THR A 116 -15.37 -3.28 -24.51
C THR A 116 -16.25 -2.04 -24.67
N ASP A 117 -17.35 -1.99 -23.94
CA ASP A 117 -18.26 -0.83 -24.01
C ASP A 117 -17.62 0.44 -23.48
N SER A 118 -16.72 0.34 -22.47
CA SER A 118 -16.02 1.52 -21.98
C SER A 118 -15.05 2.07 -23.03
N LEU A 119 -14.47 1.21 -23.86
CA LEU A 119 -13.65 1.66 -24.99
C LEU A 119 -14.50 2.42 -26.01
N LEU A 120 -15.68 1.89 -26.32
CA LEU A 120 -16.61 2.53 -27.28
C LEU A 120 -17.14 3.85 -26.73
N ALA A 121 -17.35 3.94 -25.44
CA ALA A 121 -17.83 5.15 -24.79
C ALA A 121 -16.72 6.19 -24.52
N GLY A 122 -15.47 5.85 -24.79
CA GLY A 122 -14.34 6.74 -24.53
C GLY A 122 -13.99 6.88 -23.05
N VAL A 123 -14.36 5.91 -22.24
CA VAL A 123 -14.18 5.95 -20.79
C VAL A 123 -12.91 5.25 -20.34
#